data_8a65b2169113cec4ff52c11630f93f08
#
_entry.id   8a65b2169113cec4ff52c11630f93f08
#
_cell.length_a   1.000
_cell.length_b   1.000
_cell.length_c   1.000
_cell.angle_alpha   90.00
_cell.angle_beta   90.00
_cell.angle_gamma   90.00
#
_symmetry.space_group_name_H-M   'P 1'
#
loop_
_entity.id
_entity.type
_entity.pdbx_description
1 polymer ?
#
loop_
_entity_poly.entity_id
_entity_poly.type
_entity_poly.pdbx_seq_one_letter_code
_entity_poly.pdbx_strand_id
1 'polypeptide(L)'
;MTIHKCQAMPNQVQPTPGVGLIIIGDEILSGKRQDKHFSTILQKLNDRGIGLDWVQYLGDDRQRLAQCLKQSFERADWVISCGGIGATPDDHTRQAAASALALDMVLHPDAKQLITERCADMAAEGRGSADMNIPENQQRLKMGEFPLGASIIPNPYNKIPGFSIRNHYFVPGFPVMAWPMVDWVLDQCWRALHHRVQHEERSFIVYELPESLATPVMESVERSFPGVKVFSLPSMGSEGERRHIELGVKADPAHIDQAFRALKEGIEALRSGSR
;
A
#
# COMPACT_ATOMS: atom_id res chain seq x y z
N MET A 1 -5.36 38.50 43.20
CA MET A 1 -5.70 37.10 42.86
C MET A 1 -6.16 37.05 41.37
N THR A 2 -5.21 36.82 40.47
CA THR A 2 -5.43 36.94 39.02
C THR A 2 -5.68 35.55 38.47
N ILE A 3 -6.89 35.27 38.03
CA ILE A 3 -7.32 34.00 37.48
C ILE A 3 -6.80 33.91 36.03
N HIS A 4 -5.81 33.08 35.78
CA HIS A 4 -5.38 32.73 34.44
C HIS A 4 -6.44 31.86 33.77
N LYS A 5 -7.11 32.40 32.75
CA LYS A 5 -7.96 31.61 31.84
C LYS A 5 -7.05 30.66 31.03
N CYS A 6 -7.24 29.36 31.25
CA CYS A 6 -6.72 28.32 30.34
C CYS A 6 -7.34 28.53 28.95
N GLN A 7 -6.54 28.94 27.98
CA GLN A 7 -6.94 28.90 26.56
C GLN A 7 -6.96 27.43 26.13
N ALA A 8 -8.12 26.95 25.73
CA ALA A 8 -8.29 25.64 25.09
C ALA A 8 -7.46 25.66 23.79
N MET A 9 -6.53 24.72 23.68
CA MET A 9 -5.82 24.46 22.43
C MET A 9 -6.82 24.08 21.33
N PRO A 10 -6.63 24.52 20.08
CA PRO A 10 -7.49 24.13 18.99
C PRO A 10 -7.44 22.60 18.82
N ASN A 11 -8.61 21.99 18.68
CA ASN A 11 -8.77 20.57 18.35
C ASN A 11 -7.88 20.25 17.13
N GLN A 12 -6.78 19.55 17.34
CA GLN A 12 -6.03 18.94 16.24
C GLN A 12 -6.95 17.88 15.64
N VAL A 13 -7.46 18.14 14.46
CA VAL A 13 -8.14 17.13 13.63
C VAL A 13 -7.11 16.03 13.43
N GLN A 14 -7.32 14.88 14.04
CA GLN A 14 -6.48 13.70 13.79
C GLN A 14 -6.58 13.38 12.29
N PRO A 15 -5.46 13.28 11.57
CA PRO A 15 -5.52 12.96 10.15
C PRO A 15 -6.23 11.62 9.96
N THR A 16 -7.11 11.56 8.98
CA THR A 16 -7.77 10.31 8.60
C THR A 16 -6.69 9.28 8.26
N PRO A 17 -6.77 8.05 8.84
CA PRO A 17 -5.79 7.02 8.54
C PRO A 17 -5.69 6.75 7.03
N GLY A 18 -4.49 6.82 6.50
CA GLY A 18 -4.18 6.54 5.11
C GLY A 18 -3.95 5.04 4.86
N VAL A 19 -3.74 4.68 3.60
CA VAL A 19 -3.37 3.34 3.15
C VAL A 19 -1.98 3.35 2.55
N GLY A 20 -1.10 2.52 3.08
CA GLY A 20 0.29 2.41 2.67
C GLY A 20 0.67 1.03 2.14
N LEU A 21 1.70 1.02 1.31
CA LEU A 21 2.33 -0.19 0.79
C LEU A 21 3.84 -0.12 1.00
N ILE A 22 4.42 -1.16 1.60
CA ILE A 22 5.87 -1.33 1.74
C ILE A 22 6.29 -2.55 0.93
N ILE A 23 7.28 -2.38 0.05
CA ILE A 23 7.86 -3.44 -0.77
C ILE A 23 9.32 -3.59 -0.37
N ILE A 24 9.71 -4.78 0.08
CA ILE A 24 11.02 -5.06 0.66
C ILE A 24 11.75 -6.09 -0.20
N GLY A 25 12.99 -5.78 -0.57
CA GLY A 25 13.90 -6.66 -1.28
C GLY A 25 15.00 -5.90 -2.00
N ASP A 26 16.24 -6.25 -1.73
CA ASP A 26 17.43 -5.71 -2.42
C ASP A 26 17.42 -6.03 -3.93
N GLU A 27 16.82 -7.15 -4.33
CA GLU A 27 16.69 -7.55 -5.74
C GLU A 27 15.76 -6.61 -6.53
N ILE A 28 14.79 -5.99 -5.84
CA ILE A 28 13.92 -4.98 -6.45
C ILE A 28 14.69 -3.66 -6.61
N LEU A 29 15.36 -3.21 -5.55
CA LEU A 29 16.12 -1.96 -5.57
C LEU A 29 17.30 -2.01 -6.53
N SER A 30 17.93 -3.18 -6.69
CA SER A 30 19.04 -3.37 -7.63
C SER A 30 18.60 -3.59 -9.08
N GLY A 31 17.28 -3.72 -9.33
CA GLY A 31 16.74 -4.02 -10.65
C GLY A 31 16.96 -5.46 -11.14
N LYS A 32 17.48 -6.36 -10.29
CA LYS A 32 17.62 -7.79 -10.61
C LYS A 32 16.28 -8.48 -10.83
N ARG A 33 15.23 -8.00 -10.15
CA ARG A 33 13.84 -8.40 -10.34
C ARG A 33 12.98 -7.17 -10.50
N GLN A 34 12.01 -7.26 -11.41
CA GLN A 34 10.97 -6.24 -11.53
C GLN A 34 9.92 -6.44 -10.44
N ASP A 35 9.53 -5.36 -9.77
CA ASP A 35 8.41 -5.38 -8.85
C ASP A 35 7.10 -5.73 -9.58
N LYS A 36 6.34 -6.64 -8.98
CA LYS A 36 5.01 -7.05 -9.43
C LYS A 36 3.93 -6.78 -8.39
N HIS A 37 4.33 -6.35 -7.19
CA HIS A 37 3.40 -6.14 -6.08
C HIS A 37 2.64 -4.82 -6.24
N PHE A 38 3.32 -3.73 -6.58
CA PHE A 38 2.72 -2.40 -6.64
C PHE A 38 1.48 -2.38 -7.54
N SER A 39 1.64 -2.74 -8.82
CA SER A 39 0.53 -2.69 -9.78
C SER A 39 -0.62 -3.62 -9.41
N THR A 40 -0.30 -4.84 -8.94
CA THR A 40 -1.33 -5.82 -8.58
C THR A 40 -2.08 -5.41 -7.31
N ILE A 41 -1.37 -4.94 -6.28
CA ILE A 41 -2.01 -4.52 -5.02
C ILE A 41 -2.83 -3.24 -5.25
N LEU A 42 -2.32 -2.30 -6.04
CA LEU A 42 -3.08 -1.11 -6.44
C LEU A 42 -4.41 -1.49 -7.12
N GLN A 43 -4.37 -2.46 -8.06
CA GLN A 43 -5.59 -2.98 -8.69
C GLN A 43 -6.56 -3.60 -7.67
N LYS A 44 -6.06 -4.45 -6.76
CA LYS A 44 -6.87 -5.08 -5.72
C LYS A 44 -7.51 -4.08 -4.74
N LEU A 45 -6.81 -3.00 -4.43
CA LEU A 45 -7.33 -1.88 -3.64
C LEU A 45 -8.43 -1.13 -4.41
N ASN A 46 -8.16 -0.79 -5.66
CA ASN A 46 -9.12 -0.08 -6.53
C ASN A 46 -10.40 -0.88 -6.73
N ASP A 47 -10.30 -2.21 -6.94
CA ASP A 47 -11.47 -3.10 -7.08
C ASP A 47 -12.39 -3.07 -5.85
N ARG A 48 -11.86 -2.65 -4.68
CA ARG A 48 -12.59 -2.52 -3.41
C ARG A 48 -12.90 -1.06 -3.04
N GLY A 49 -12.62 -0.11 -3.94
CA GLY A 49 -12.82 1.32 -3.69
C GLY A 49 -11.93 1.87 -2.56
N ILE A 50 -10.72 1.34 -2.44
CA ILE A 50 -9.71 1.77 -1.47
C ILE A 50 -8.60 2.50 -2.23
N GLY A 51 -8.32 3.76 -1.87
CA GLY A 51 -7.20 4.52 -2.41
C GLY A 51 -5.88 4.11 -1.75
N LEU A 52 -4.78 4.11 -2.51
CA LEU A 52 -3.43 4.00 -1.98
C LEU A 52 -2.86 5.41 -1.81
N ASP A 53 -2.44 5.78 -0.59
CA ASP A 53 -1.93 7.11 -0.29
C ASP A 53 -0.42 7.21 -0.46
N TRP A 54 0.31 6.14 -0.17
CA TRP A 54 1.76 6.13 -0.30
C TRP A 54 2.32 4.72 -0.54
N VAL A 55 3.49 4.67 -1.16
CA VAL A 55 4.29 3.45 -1.33
C VAL A 55 5.75 3.72 -0.95
N GLN A 56 6.39 2.72 -0.36
CA GLN A 56 7.80 2.76 0.00
C GLN A 56 8.52 1.48 -0.43
N TYR A 57 9.64 1.63 -1.12
CA TYR A 57 10.56 0.55 -1.48
C TYR A 57 11.74 0.55 -0.53
N LEU A 58 12.03 -0.59 0.09
CA LEU A 58 13.11 -0.75 1.06
C LEU A 58 13.99 -1.94 0.70
N GLY A 59 15.28 -1.83 1.02
CA GLY A 59 16.19 -2.96 1.00
C GLY A 59 16.13 -3.78 2.29
N ASP A 60 16.91 -4.85 2.34
CA ASP A 60 16.90 -5.84 3.44
C ASP A 60 17.76 -5.42 4.66
N ASP A 61 18.22 -4.16 4.74
CA ASP A 61 18.95 -3.65 5.90
C ASP A 61 18.07 -3.57 7.14
N ARG A 62 18.41 -4.38 8.14
CA ARG A 62 17.63 -4.55 9.38
C ARG A 62 17.41 -3.25 10.15
N GLN A 63 18.41 -2.37 10.22
CA GLN A 63 18.31 -1.14 11.00
C GLN A 63 17.41 -0.14 10.28
N ARG A 64 17.58 0.00 8.98
CA ARG A 64 16.74 0.85 8.15
C ARG A 64 15.28 0.39 8.17
N LEU A 65 15.04 -0.92 8.03
CA LEU A 65 13.71 -1.50 8.13
C LEU A 65 13.06 -1.18 9.49
N ALA A 66 13.79 -1.36 10.59
CA ALA A 66 13.27 -1.05 11.93
C ALA A 66 12.93 0.44 12.11
N GLN A 67 13.75 1.35 11.56
CA GLN A 67 13.49 2.79 11.61
C GLN A 67 12.26 3.18 10.77
N CYS A 68 12.15 2.66 9.54
CA CYS A 68 11.01 2.93 8.67
C CYS A 68 9.70 2.37 9.26
N LEU A 69 9.73 1.14 9.77
CA LEU A 69 8.57 0.54 10.42
C LEU A 69 8.16 1.28 11.69
N LYS A 70 9.12 1.76 12.50
CA LYS A 70 8.83 2.59 13.67
C LYS A 70 8.04 3.84 13.28
N GLN A 71 8.51 4.58 12.28
CA GLN A 71 7.82 5.77 11.77
C GLN A 71 6.43 5.43 11.20
N SER A 72 6.31 4.27 10.53
CA SER A 72 5.04 3.80 9.99
C SER A 72 4.05 3.43 11.11
N PHE A 73 4.51 2.74 12.17
CA PHE A 73 3.68 2.40 13.33
C PHE A 73 3.22 3.59 14.17
N GLU A 74 3.92 4.73 14.09
CA GLU A 74 3.52 5.98 14.73
C GLU A 74 2.32 6.65 14.03
N ARG A 75 2.06 6.26 12.77
CA ARG A 75 0.89 6.68 12.01
C ARG A 75 -0.27 5.72 12.30
N ALA A 76 -1.49 6.22 12.11
CA ALA A 76 -2.68 5.37 12.20
C ALA A 76 -2.98 4.60 10.90
N ASP A 77 -2.09 4.66 9.91
CA ASP A 77 -2.28 4.12 8.56
C ASP A 77 -2.45 2.59 8.56
N TRP A 78 -3.19 2.12 7.57
CA TRP A 78 -3.35 0.70 7.24
C TRP A 78 -2.29 0.33 6.21
N VAL A 79 -1.41 -0.61 6.54
CA VAL A 79 -0.21 -0.87 5.74
C VAL A 79 -0.10 -2.33 5.35
N ILE A 80 0.08 -2.60 4.06
CA ILE A 80 0.51 -3.91 3.55
C ILE A 80 2.03 -3.86 3.36
N SER A 81 2.74 -4.87 3.86
CA SER A 81 4.19 -5.02 3.67
C SER A 81 4.49 -6.35 3.00
N CYS A 82 5.18 -6.32 1.86
CA CYS A 82 5.56 -7.49 1.07
C CYS A 82 7.07 -7.72 1.11
N GLY A 83 7.51 -8.89 1.55
CA GLY A 83 8.91 -9.30 1.55
C GLY A 83 9.57 -9.41 2.93
N GLY A 84 10.71 -10.11 2.97
CA GLY A 84 11.60 -10.22 4.13
C GLY A 84 11.07 -11.00 5.33
N ILE A 85 10.03 -11.85 5.17
CA ILE A 85 9.47 -12.67 6.27
C ILE A 85 9.82 -14.17 6.18
N GLY A 86 10.69 -14.55 5.28
CA GLY A 86 11.15 -15.93 5.11
C GLY A 86 12.12 -16.40 6.20
N ALA A 87 12.92 -17.45 5.86
CA ALA A 87 13.86 -18.06 6.77
C ALA A 87 15.33 -17.87 6.37
N THR A 88 15.59 -17.08 5.32
CA THR A 88 16.95 -16.79 4.84
C THR A 88 17.62 -15.71 5.70
N PRO A 89 18.96 -15.63 5.71
CA PRO A 89 19.66 -14.68 6.58
C PRO A 89 19.38 -13.20 6.30
N ASP A 90 18.88 -12.87 5.12
CA ASP A 90 18.45 -11.54 4.67
C ASP A 90 16.99 -11.21 5.02
N ASP A 91 16.19 -12.18 5.46
CA ASP A 91 14.82 -11.97 5.90
C ASP A 91 14.74 -11.32 7.28
N HIS A 92 14.73 -10.00 7.33
CA HIS A 92 14.79 -9.22 8.57
C HIS A 92 13.48 -8.55 8.99
N THR A 93 12.43 -8.60 8.18
CA THR A 93 11.18 -7.83 8.39
C THR A 93 10.50 -8.16 9.72
N ARG A 94 10.46 -9.43 10.13
CA ARG A 94 9.85 -9.87 11.41
C ARG A 94 10.58 -9.26 12.60
N GLN A 95 11.91 -9.38 12.60
CA GLN A 95 12.77 -8.84 13.67
C GLN A 95 12.77 -7.30 13.67
N ALA A 96 12.71 -6.68 12.49
CA ALA A 96 12.60 -5.23 12.35
C ALA A 96 11.28 -4.71 12.93
N ALA A 97 10.17 -5.40 12.67
CA ALA A 97 8.86 -5.06 13.24
C ALA A 97 8.85 -5.20 14.78
N ALA A 98 9.41 -6.27 15.32
CA ALA A 98 9.55 -6.46 16.76
C ALA A 98 10.40 -5.35 17.39
N SER A 99 11.56 -5.05 16.80
CA SER A 99 12.46 -3.99 17.25
C SER A 99 11.80 -2.61 17.21
N ALA A 100 11.07 -2.30 16.14
CA ALA A 100 10.35 -1.03 15.98
C ALA A 100 9.31 -0.79 17.07
N LEU A 101 8.71 -1.87 17.59
CA LEU A 101 7.67 -1.84 18.63
C LEU A 101 8.22 -2.12 20.03
N ALA A 102 9.52 -2.40 20.16
CA ALA A 102 10.17 -2.85 21.42
C ALA A 102 9.46 -4.10 22.00
N LEU A 103 9.14 -5.08 21.15
CA LEU A 103 8.48 -6.33 21.51
C LEU A 103 9.43 -7.52 21.36
N ASP A 104 9.21 -8.55 22.16
CA ASP A 104 9.91 -9.82 22.01
C ASP A 104 9.41 -10.59 20.80
N MET A 105 10.29 -11.38 20.19
CA MET A 105 9.95 -12.37 19.18
C MET A 105 9.52 -13.65 19.86
N VAL A 106 8.36 -14.18 19.49
CA VAL A 106 7.82 -15.43 20.04
C VAL A 106 7.30 -16.34 18.95
N LEU A 107 7.48 -17.65 19.12
CA LEU A 107 6.86 -18.63 18.22
C LEU A 107 5.33 -18.63 18.45
N HIS A 108 4.59 -18.17 17.43
CA HIS A 108 3.13 -18.10 17.50
C HIS A 108 2.52 -19.51 17.50
N PRO A 109 1.61 -19.87 18.43
CA PRO A 109 1.06 -21.21 18.52
C PRO A 109 0.43 -21.73 17.23
N ASP A 110 -0.42 -20.91 16.59
CA ASP A 110 -1.09 -21.30 15.36
C ASP A 110 -0.11 -21.41 14.19
N ALA A 111 0.92 -20.54 14.13
CA ALA A 111 1.97 -20.65 13.13
C ALA A 111 2.79 -21.94 13.29
N LYS A 112 3.10 -22.32 14.54
CA LYS A 112 3.76 -23.60 14.85
C LYS A 112 2.94 -24.77 14.32
N GLN A 113 1.63 -24.78 14.59
CA GLN A 113 0.74 -25.82 14.10
C GLN A 113 0.75 -25.89 12.57
N LEU A 114 0.52 -24.77 11.88
CA LEU A 114 0.46 -24.71 10.41
C LEU A 114 1.77 -25.13 9.75
N ILE A 115 2.92 -24.70 10.31
CA ILE A 115 4.24 -25.10 9.81
C ILE A 115 4.47 -26.59 10.04
N THR A 116 4.05 -27.16 11.18
CA THR A 116 4.13 -28.58 11.45
C THR A 116 3.29 -29.39 10.46
N GLU A 117 2.05 -28.96 10.19
CA GLU A 117 1.20 -29.55 9.16
C GLU A 117 1.85 -29.49 7.78
N ARG A 118 2.47 -28.34 7.43
CA ARG A 118 3.18 -28.22 6.16
C ARG A 118 4.36 -29.17 6.04
N CYS A 119 5.11 -29.39 7.12
CA CYS A 119 6.21 -30.37 7.13
C CYS A 119 5.67 -31.80 6.91
N ALA A 120 4.53 -32.14 7.52
CA ALA A 120 3.87 -33.42 7.30
C ALA A 120 3.39 -33.60 5.85
N ASP A 121 2.77 -32.56 5.26
CA ASP A 121 2.36 -32.57 3.84
C ASP A 121 3.58 -32.81 2.92
N MET A 122 4.69 -32.07 3.17
CA MET A 122 5.92 -32.23 2.39
C MET A 122 6.52 -33.63 2.51
N ALA A 123 6.47 -34.24 3.69
CA ALA A 123 6.92 -35.60 3.90
C ALA A 123 6.05 -36.61 3.13
N ALA A 124 4.74 -36.46 3.15
CA ALA A 124 3.80 -37.25 2.38
C ALA A 124 4.01 -37.11 0.86
N GLU A 125 4.45 -35.96 0.41
CA GLU A 125 4.82 -35.69 -0.99
C GLU A 125 6.24 -36.18 -1.35
N GLY A 126 6.97 -36.81 -0.44
CA GLY A 126 8.35 -37.27 -0.63
C GLY A 126 9.39 -36.12 -0.67
N ARG A 127 9.06 -34.96 -0.15
CA ARG A 127 9.88 -33.73 -0.19
C ARG A 127 10.39 -33.30 1.19
N GLY A 128 10.86 -34.25 2.00
CA GLY A 128 11.41 -33.94 3.33
C GLY A 128 10.94 -34.88 4.41
N SER A 129 10.99 -34.44 5.66
CA SER A 129 10.62 -35.24 6.84
C SER A 129 9.52 -34.51 7.64
N ALA A 130 8.65 -35.31 8.28
CA ALA A 130 7.68 -34.80 9.25
C ALA A 130 8.29 -34.61 10.64
N ASP A 131 9.52 -35.08 10.90
CA ASP A 131 10.18 -34.93 12.20
C ASP A 131 10.57 -33.45 12.42
N MET A 132 9.90 -32.84 13.38
CA MET A 132 10.14 -31.41 13.71
C MET A 132 11.47 -31.16 14.41
N ASN A 133 12.22 -32.20 14.82
CA ASN A 133 13.52 -32.05 15.48
C ASN A 133 14.69 -31.94 14.49
N ILE A 134 14.49 -32.20 13.21
CA ILE A 134 15.56 -32.03 12.22
C ILE A 134 15.87 -30.54 11.96
N PRO A 135 17.13 -30.20 11.65
CA PRO A 135 17.56 -28.80 11.48
C PRO A 135 16.71 -28.01 10.48
N GLU A 136 16.32 -28.62 9.37
CA GLU A 136 15.56 -27.99 8.31
C GLU A 136 14.15 -27.56 8.81
N ASN A 137 13.50 -28.43 9.60
CA ASN A 137 12.17 -28.13 10.14
C ASN A 137 12.25 -27.15 11.31
N GLN A 138 13.32 -27.19 12.12
CA GLN A 138 13.60 -26.16 13.11
C GLN A 138 13.82 -24.79 12.44
N GLN A 139 14.51 -24.74 11.31
CA GLN A 139 14.67 -23.49 10.56
C GLN A 139 13.32 -23.01 10.00
N ARG A 140 12.44 -23.91 9.53
CA ARG A 140 11.08 -23.57 9.10
C ARG A 140 10.24 -22.99 10.24
N LEU A 141 10.36 -23.53 11.45
CA LEU A 141 9.63 -23.01 12.64
C LEU A 141 9.96 -21.54 12.93
N LYS A 142 11.17 -21.09 12.64
CA LYS A 142 11.54 -19.68 12.80
C LYS A 142 10.70 -18.73 11.95
N MET A 143 10.12 -19.20 10.83
CA MET A 143 9.17 -18.40 10.05
C MET A 143 7.86 -18.11 10.79
N GLY A 144 7.56 -18.87 11.84
CA GLY A 144 6.42 -18.63 12.73
C GLY A 144 6.74 -17.81 13.97
N GLU A 145 7.97 -17.31 14.10
CA GLU A 145 8.33 -16.38 15.15
C GLU A 145 7.92 -14.97 14.74
N PHE A 146 7.04 -14.36 15.52
CA PHE A 146 6.49 -13.03 15.27
C PHE A 146 6.62 -12.14 16.50
N PRO A 147 6.48 -10.80 16.35
CA PRO A 147 6.39 -9.91 17.50
C PRO A 147 5.26 -10.33 18.45
N LEU A 148 5.49 -10.27 19.73
CA LEU A 148 4.49 -10.65 20.75
C LEU A 148 3.19 -9.87 20.54
N GLY A 149 2.06 -10.59 20.49
CA GLY A 149 0.74 -10.01 20.23
C GLY A 149 0.38 -9.90 18.74
N ALA A 150 1.20 -10.43 17.83
CA ALA A 150 0.84 -10.54 16.43
C ALA A 150 -0.32 -11.53 16.22
N SER A 151 -1.08 -11.33 15.15
CA SER A 151 -2.07 -12.29 14.63
C SER A 151 -1.57 -12.87 13.32
N ILE A 152 -1.97 -14.10 12.98
CA ILE A 152 -1.55 -14.75 11.73
C ILE A 152 -2.40 -14.27 10.55
N ILE A 153 -1.76 -14.24 9.38
CA ILE A 153 -2.41 -14.10 8.07
C ILE A 153 -2.29 -15.46 7.37
N PRO A 154 -3.40 -16.16 7.09
CA PRO A 154 -3.34 -17.49 6.49
C PRO A 154 -2.74 -17.46 5.09
N ASN A 155 -1.91 -18.47 4.79
CA ASN A 155 -1.32 -18.63 3.47
C ASN A 155 -1.89 -19.89 2.80
N PRO A 156 -2.80 -19.74 1.83
CA PRO A 156 -3.45 -20.86 1.18
C PRO A 156 -2.51 -21.65 0.27
N TYR A 157 -1.36 -21.09 -0.11
CA TYR A 157 -0.41 -21.76 -1.00
C TYR A 157 0.40 -22.86 -0.30
N ASN A 158 0.91 -22.59 0.91
CA ASN A 158 1.83 -23.52 1.57
C ASN A 158 1.67 -23.60 3.09
N LYS A 159 0.59 -23.06 3.66
CA LYS A 159 0.28 -23.00 5.09
C LYS A 159 1.24 -22.19 5.96
N ILE A 160 2.40 -21.73 5.45
CA ILE A 160 3.34 -20.90 6.22
C ILE A 160 2.78 -19.49 6.29
N PRO A 161 2.30 -19.03 7.47
CA PRO A 161 1.52 -17.81 7.54
C PRO A 161 2.39 -16.55 7.46
N GLY A 162 1.77 -15.44 7.05
CA GLY A 162 2.23 -14.11 7.39
C GLY A 162 1.73 -13.70 8.76
N PHE A 163 1.94 -12.44 9.11
CA PHE A 163 1.47 -11.90 10.39
C PHE A 163 0.95 -10.46 10.25
N SER A 164 0.13 -10.06 11.21
CA SER A 164 -0.26 -8.67 11.38
C SER A 164 -0.04 -8.22 12.81
N ILE A 165 0.34 -6.96 12.96
CA ILE A 165 0.44 -6.32 14.27
C ILE A 165 0.04 -4.86 14.12
N ARG A 166 -0.79 -4.35 15.02
CA ARG A 166 -1.48 -3.07 14.83
C ARG A 166 -2.16 -3.06 13.45
N ASN A 167 -2.04 -1.98 12.68
CA ASN A 167 -2.63 -1.87 11.35
C ASN A 167 -1.64 -2.25 10.23
N HIS A 168 -0.62 -3.05 10.50
CA HIS A 168 0.37 -3.49 9.53
C HIS A 168 0.24 -4.99 9.26
N TYR A 169 0.25 -5.37 7.98
CA TYR A 169 -0.02 -6.71 7.48
C TYR A 169 1.16 -7.17 6.63
N PHE A 170 1.89 -8.16 7.11
CA PHE A 170 3.15 -8.63 6.54
C PHE A 170 2.95 -9.95 5.80
N VAL A 171 3.25 -9.94 4.50
CA VAL A 171 3.14 -11.09 3.61
C VAL A 171 4.48 -11.38 2.92
N PRO A 172 4.73 -12.61 2.41
CA PRO A 172 5.98 -12.93 1.73
C PRO A 172 6.18 -12.12 0.44
N GLY A 173 7.42 -12.09 -0.07
CA GLY A 173 7.77 -11.43 -1.33
C GLY A 173 7.39 -12.20 -2.60
N PHE A 174 6.91 -13.43 -2.50
CA PHE A 174 6.51 -14.23 -3.68
C PHE A 174 5.06 -13.95 -4.07
N PRO A 175 4.78 -13.45 -5.29
CA PRO A 175 3.43 -13.10 -5.74
C PRO A 175 2.39 -14.20 -5.56
N VAL A 176 2.75 -15.45 -5.88
CA VAL A 176 1.85 -16.60 -5.76
C VAL A 176 1.36 -16.85 -4.33
N MET A 177 2.13 -16.44 -3.34
CA MET A 177 1.76 -16.50 -1.92
C MET A 177 1.15 -15.18 -1.43
N ALA A 178 1.81 -14.07 -1.73
CA ALA A 178 1.44 -12.75 -1.23
C ALA A 178 0.04 -12.31 -1.70
N TRP A 179 -0.29 -12.48 -2.97
CA TRP A 179 -1.54 -11.93 -3.51
C TRP A 179 -2.81 -12.56 -2.92
N PRO A 180 -2.93 -13.90 -2.77
CA PRO A 180 -4.07 -14.46 -2.05
C PRO A 180 -4.15 -14.05 -0.58
N MET A 181 -2.99 -13.84 0.07
CA MET A 181 -2.94 -13.35 1.45
C MET A 181 -3.39 -11.89 1.54
N VAL A 182 -3.01 -11.05 0.57
CA VAL A 182 -3.51 -9.68 0.46
C VAL A 182 -5.02 -9.66 0.25
N ASP A 183 -5.56 -10.50 -0.65
CA ASP A 183 -7.01 -10.61 -0.82
C ASP A 183 -7.70 -10.96 0.50
N TRP A 184 -7.16 -11.92 1.23
CA TRP A 184 -7.69 -12.28 2.55
C TRP A 184 -7.65 -11.08 3.53
N VAL A 185 -6.56 -10.33 3.58
CA VAL A 185 -6.45 -9.13 4.43
C VAL A 185 -7.51 -8.09 4.04
N LEU A 186 -7.63 -7.80 2.75
CA LEU A 186 -8.58 -6.81 2.27
C LEU A 186 -10.03 -7.21 2.57
N ASP A 187 -10.37 -8.50 2.41
CA ASP A 187 -11.74 -8.98 2.55
C ASP A 187 -12.13 -9.31 4.01
N GLN A 188 -11.18 -9.65 4.88
CA GLN A 188 -11.45 -10.01 6.27
C GLN A 188 -11.12 -8.88 7.25
N CYS A 189 -9.98 -8.20 7.05
CA CYS A 189 -9.49 -7.20 7.99
C CYS A 189 -9.88 -5.76 7.58
N TRP A 190 -9.91 -5.46 6.27
CA TRP A 190 -10.12 -4.11 5.76
C TRP A 190 -11.52 -3.85 5.22
N ARG A 191 -12.45 -4.75 5.44
CA ARG A 191 -13.83 -4.64 4.94
C ARG A 191 -14.50 -3.30 5.28
N ALA A 192 -14.17 -2.74 6.42
CA ALA A 192 -14.66 -1.44 6.85
C ALA A 192 -14.09 -0.26 6.04
N LEU A 193 -13.04 -0.48 5.25
CA LEU A 193 -12.45 0.53 4.36
C LEU A 193 -13.04 0.48 2.94
N HIS A 194 -13.79 -0.57 2.59
CA HIS A 194 -14.34 -0.73 1.24
C HIS A 194 -15.29 0.43 0.92
N HIS A 195 -15.12 1.00 -0.25
CA HIS A 195 -15.96 2.08 -0.80
C HIS A 195 -16.14 3.29 0.13
N ARG A 196 -15.18 3.54 1.06
CA ARG A 196 -15.22 4.72 1.93
C ARG A 196 -15.02 6.03 1.18
N VAL A 197 -14.25 5.98 0.11
CA VAL A 197 -13.97 7.13 -0.73
C VAL A 197 -14.42 6.78 -2.14
N GLN A 198 -15.62 7.23 -2.50
CA GLN A 198 -16.07 7.19 -3.87
C GLN A 198 -15.50 8.41 -4.57
N HIS A 199 -14.25 8.34 -5.02
CA HIS A 199 -13.77 9.32 -5.99
C HIS A 199 -14.04 8.77 -7.40
N GLU A 200 -14.81 9.49 -8.16
CA GLU A 200 -14.87 9.31 -9.59
C GLU A 200 -13.77 10.14 -10.25
N GLU A 201 -13.32 9.66 -11.40
CA GLU A 201 -12.35 10.34 -12.23
C GLU A 201 -12.94 10.50 -13.63
N ARG A 202 -12.83 11.70 -14.20
CA ARG A 202 -13.24 12.00 -15.58
C ARG A 202 -12.17 12.80 -16.26
N SER A 203 -11.80 12.41 -17.47
CA SER A 203 -10.78 13.08 -18.26
C SER A 203 -11.21 13.26 -19.73
N PHE A 204 -10.47 14.09 -20.44
CA PHE A 204 -10.56 14.28 -21.89
C PHE A 204 -9.20 14.66 -22.47
N ILE A 205 -8.99 14.33 -23.73
CA ILE A 205 -7.74 14.59 -24.43
C ILE A 205 -7.80 15.95 -25.12
N VAL A 206 -6.71 16.75 -24.97
CA VAL A 206 -6.53 18.04 -25.63
C VAL A 206 -5.22 17.99 -26.44
N TYR A 207 -5.33 18.16 -27.75
CA TYR A 207 -4.18 18.16 -28.64
C TYR A 207 -3.55 19.55 -28.74
N GLU A 208 -2.20 19.58 -28.83
CA GLU A 208 -1.39 20.78 -29.13
C GLU A 208 -1.59 21.94 -28.14
N LEU A 209 -2.06 21.66 -26.92
CA LEU A 209 -2.17 22.67 -25.86
C LEU A 209 -0.96 22.56 -24.92
N PRO A 210 -0.15 23.63 -24.75
CA PRO A 210 0.86 23.68 -23.71
C PRO A 210 0.23 23.59 -22.31
N GLU A 211 0.78 22.78 -21.44
CA GLU A 211 0.27 22.59 -20.06
C GLU A 211 0.23 23.94 -19.28
N SER A 212 1.23 24.80 -19.49
CA SER A 212 1.29 26.13 -18.89
C SER A 212 0.09 27.02 -19.18
N LEU A 213 -0.57 26.82 -20.32
CA LEU A 213 -1.81 27.55 -20.67
C LEU A 213 -3.03 26.93 -19.96
N ALA A 214 -3.04 25.63 -19.69
CA ALA A 214 -4.14 24.98 -18.99
C ALA A 214 -4.10 25.24 -17.47
N THR A 215 -2.91 25.45 -16.90
CA THR A 215 -2.69 25.60 -15.44
C THR A 215 -3.62 26.63 -14.78
N PRO A 216 -3.80 27.86 -15.30
CA PRO A 216 -4.70 28.83 -14.66
C PRO A 216 -6.17 28.38 -14.59
N VAL A 217 -6.62 27.63 -15.61
CA VAL A 217 -7.98 27.07 -15.63
C VAL A 217 -8.08 25.95 -14.59
N MET A 218 -7.09 25.08 -14.52
CA MET A 218 -7.03 23.97 -13.54
C MET A 218 -7.10 24.52 -12.10
N GLU A 219 -6.27 25.51 -11.78
CA GLU A 219 -6.28 26.18 -10.47
C GLU A 219 -7.62 26.88 -10.16
N SER A 220 -8.26 27.47 -11.18
CA SER A 220 -9.58 28.10 -11.03
C SER A 220 -10.65 27.08 -10.68
N VAL A 221 -10.62 25.90 -11.29
CA VAL A 221 -11.55 24.80 -10.99
C VAL A 221 -11.33 24.29 -9.56
N GLU A 222 -10.10 24.03 -9.13
CA GLU A 222 -9.82 23.58 -7.76
C GLU A 222 -10.27 24.60 -6.70
N ARG A 223 -10.08 25.92 -6.97
CA ARG A 223 -10.57 26.98 -6.08
C ARG A 223 -12.10 27.05 -6.02
N SER A 224 -12.77 26.80 -7.13
CA SER A 224 -14.25 26.89 -7.23
C SER A 224 -14.96 25.68 -6.66
N PHE A 225 -14.30 24.52 -6.61
CA PHE A 225 -14.86 23.25 -6.15
C PHE A 225 -13.97 22.62 -5.06
N PRO A 226 -14.13 23.00 -3.78
CA PRO A 226 -13.37 22.42 -2.68
C PRO A 226 -13.47 20.91 -2.63
N GLY A 227 -12.33 20.21 -2.51
CA GLY A 227 -12.25 18.74 -2.51
C GLY A 227 -12.10 18.09 -3.90
N VAL A 228 -12.18 18.87 -4.97
CA VAL A 228 -11.85 18.44 -6.32
C VAL A 228 -10.33 18.53 -6.52
N LYS A 229 -9.73 17.51 -7.14
CA LYS A 229 -8.36 17.55 -7.66
C LYS A 229 -8.39 17.53 -9.17
N VAL A 230 -7.63 18.45 -9.78
CA VAL A 230 -7.47 18.52 -11.23
C VAL A 230 -6.10 17.96 -11.59
N PHE A 231 -6.02 17.14 -12.62
CA PHE A 231 -4.77 16.56 -13.07
C PHE A 231 -4.51 16.78 -14.55
N SER A 232 -3.24 16.71 -14.92
CA SER A 232 -2.75 16.81 -16.29
C SER A 232 -1.73 15.68 -16.51
N LEU A 233 -1.91 14.91 -17.59
CA LEU A 233 -1.00 13.84 -18.00
C LEU A 233 -0.51 14.14 -19.43
N PRO A 234 0.66 14.79 -19.58
CA PRO A 234 1.20 15.12 -20.89
C PRO A 234 1.75 13.89 -21.59
N SER A 235 1.43 13.75 -22.89
CA SER A 235 2.03 12.80 -23.82
C SER A 235 2.82 13.56 -24.89
N MET A 236 4.10 13.20 -25.04
CA MET A 236 4.95 13.78 -26.07
C MET A 236 4.61 13.23 -27.47
N GLY A 237 3.72 12.24 -27.56
CA GLY A 237 3.45 11.48 -28.75
C GLY A 237 4.56 10.47 -29.07
N SER A 238 4.23 9.44 -29.82
CA SER A 238 5.19 8.50 -30.44
C SER A 238 5.07 8.61 -31.97
N GLU A 239 5.84 7.83 -32.73
CA GLU A 239 5.75 7.82 -34.19
C GLU A 239 4.29 7.60 -34.66
N GLY A 240 3.65 8.65 -35.21
CA GLY A 240 2.26 8.62 -35.67
C GLY A 240 1.22 9.15 -34.67
N GLU A 241 1.57 9.39 -33.42
CA GLU A 241 0.69 10.00 -32.41
C GLU A 241 0.95 11.49 -32.26
N ARG A 242 -0.13 12.28 -32.25
CA ARG A 242 -0.06 13.73 -32.03
C ARG A 242 0.22 14.01 -30.54
N ARG A 243 1.06 15.02 -30.29
CA ARG A 243 1.27 15.56 -28.95
C ARG A 243 -0.06 15.97 -28.32
N HIS A 244 -0.31 15.53 -27.09
CA HIS A 244 -1.57 15.84 -26.38
C HIS A 244 -1.34 15.86 -24.87
N ILE A 245 -2.32 16.41 -24.16
CA ILE A 245 -2.46 16.27 -22.71
C ILE A 245 -3.80 15.66 -22.39
N GLU A 246 -3.83 14.71 -21.47
CA GLU A 246 -5.07 14.26 -20.85
C GLU A 246 -5.31 15.16 -19.61
N LEU A 247 -6.43 15.89 -19.63
CA LEU A 247 -6.86 16.74 -18.52
C LEU A 247 -8.06 16.10 -17.85
N GLY A 248 -8.06 16.05 -16.52
CA GLY A 248 -9.15 15.43 -15.80
C GLY A 248 -9.37 15.99 -14.41
N VAL A 249 -10.46 15.57 -13.82
CA VAL A 249 -10.87 15.88 -12.46
C VAL A 249 -11.09 14.59 -11.69
N LYS A 250 -10.70 14.58 -10.42
CA LYS A 250 -10.99 13.53 -9.45
C LYS A 250 -11.76 14.14 -8.30
N ALA A 251 -12.96 13.66 -8.02
CA ALA A 251 -13.86 14.23 -7.02
C ALA A 251 -14.89 13.21 -6.52
N ASP A 252 -15.59 13.59 -5.45
CA ASP A 252 -16.82 12.96 -5.02
C ASP A 252 -17.87 12.97 -6.15
N PRO A 253 -18.67 11.90 -6.35
CA PRO A 253 -19.72 11.83 -7.36
C PRO A 253 -20.67 13.03 -7.39
N ALA A 254 -20.91 13.67 -6.25
CA ALA A 254 -21.78 14.85 -6.17
C ALA A 254 -21.20 16.10 -6.86
N HIS A 255 -19.88 16.18 -7.02
CA HIS A 255 -19.19 17.37 -7.53
C HIS A 255 -18.52 17.15 -8.89
N ILE A 256 -18.31 15.90 -9.30
CA ILE A 256 -17.47 15.59 -10.47
C ILE A 256 -18.01 16.15 -11.77
N ASP A 257 -19.33 16.09 -12.01
CA ASP A 257 -19.95 16.56 -13.24
C ASP A 257 -19.80 18.07 -13.43
N GLN A 258 -19.96 18.83 -12.35
CA GLN A 258 -19.86 20.29 -12.39
C GLN A 258 -18.41 20.73 -12.60
N ALA A 259 -17.48 20.12 -11.87
CA ALA A 259 -16.05 20.41 -11.98
C ALA A 259 -15.49 20.01 -13.35
N PHE A 260 -15.87 18.85 -13.86
CA PHE A 260 -15.47 18.40 -15.18
C PHE A 260 -15.96 19.32 -16.30
N ARG A 261 -17.23 19.76 -16.23
CA ARG A 261 -17.80 20.71 -17.17
C ARG A 261 -17.07 22.06 -17.12
N ALA A 262 -16.82 22.59 -15.92
CA ALA A 262 -16.09 23.84 -15.73
C ALA A 262 -14.66 23.77 -16.31
N LEU A 263 -13.95 22.65 -16.11
CA LEU A 263 -12.64 22.42 -16.69
C LEU A 263 -12.71 22.43 -18.22
N LYS A 264 -13.65 21.69 -18.79
CA LYS A 264 -13.80 21.58 -20.25
C LYS A 264 -14.13 22.92 -20.89
N GLU A 265 -15.10 23.65 -20.36
CA GLU A 265 -15.50 24.99 -20.84
C GLU A 265 -14.35 25.99 -20.75
N GLY A 266 -13.58 25.99 -19.64
CA GLY A 266 -12.41 26.84 -19.49
C GLY A 266 -11.32 26.57 -20.52
N ILE A 267 -11.04 25.32 -20.83
CA ILE A 267 -10.07 24.93 -21.87
C ILE A 267 -10.57 25.28 -23.28
N GLU A 268 -11.87 25.11 -23.56
CA GLU A 268 -12.47 25.51 -24.84
C GLU A 268 -12.40 27.02 -25.06
N ALA A 269 -12.62 27.83 -24.02
CA ALA A 269 -12.50 29.29 -24.07
C ALA A 269 -11.06 29.73 -24.38
N LEU A 270 -10.04 29.11 -23.80
CA LEU A 270 -8.63 29.38 -24.12
C LEU A 270 -8.33 29.15 -25.61
N ARG A 271 -8.85 28.09 -26.19
CA ARG A 271 -8.64 27.74 -27.61
C ARG A 271 -9.35 28.70 -28.56
N SER A 272 -10.49 29.27 -28.14
CA SER A 272 -11.26 30.20 -28.93
C SER A 272 -10.67 31.61 -28.89
N GLY A 273 -10.04 32.01 -27.77
CA GLY A 273 -9.40 33.32 -27.61
C GLY A 273 -7.97 33.42 -28.18
N SER A 274 -7.38 32.30 -28.58
CA SER A 274 -6.05 32.24 -29.21
C SER A 274 -6.07 32.24 -30.73
N ARG A 275 -7.20 32.53 -31.37
CA ARG A 275 -7.36 32.72 -32.83
C ARG A 275 -7.33 34.18 -33.24
#